data_6aaeb8f05023952bc4c1e40c659713ac
#
_entry.id   6aaeb8f05023952bc4c1e40c659713ac
#
_cell.length_a   1.000
_cell.length_b   1.000
_cell.length_c   1.000
_cell.angle_alpha   90.00
_cell.angle_beta   90.00
_cell.angle_gamma   90.00
#
_symmetry.space_group_name_H-M   'P 1'
#
loop_
_entity.id
_entity.type
_entity.pdbx_description
1 polymer ?
#
loop_
_entity_poly.entity_id
_entity_poly.type
_entity_poly.pdbx_seq_one_letter_code
_entity_poly.pdbx_strand_id
1 'polypeptide(L)'
;MHLTNSLLGFNFCNKEDVKRIATKGPLTPDHVIRTKRIPMIGRDINKYNEEYASYFNKNEINSKARKKMLDSAPRVILDKEFGLCAVGKNMSEIGIISDIYEHTMESILRAEKLGGFEALPAKDIFDLEYWDLEQAKLLKNQNSLAFEGEVVLITGAASGIGKACVESFLLRGSAVIALDLDPSIETINNHKNYLGLICDVTNEDALEEFIEKGIQYFGGLDMVVLNAGMFPKGKKVSELPSQEWRNIFSVNLDANLNILRMVFPLLQAAPNNGRVVIIGSKNVSAPGPGAAAYSASKAALNQLMRVLSMEWGEHGIRLNTIHPNAVFDTGIWTDE
;
A
#
# COMPACT_ATOMS: atom_id res chain seq x y z
N MET A 1 2.43 -4.70 4.11
CA MET A 1 2.46 -6.19 4.17
C MET A 1 2.54 -6.71 2.76
N HIS A 2 3.23 -7.77 2.49
CA HIS A 2 3.34 -8.38 1.15
C HIS A 2 3.11 -9.88 1.27
N LEU A 3 2.30 -10.43 0.37
CA LEU A 3 2.06 -11.86 0.26
C LEU A 3 3.18 -12.48 -0.60
N THR A 4 4.00 -13.33 -0.01
CA THR A 4 4.99 -14.05 -0.80
C THR A 4 4.29 -15.25 -1.44
N ASN A 5 4.04 -15.23 -2.72
CA ASN A 5 3.41 -16.35 -3.45
C ASN A 5 4.31 -17.60 -3.50
N SER A 6 4.85 -17.99 -2.34
CA SER A 6 5.79 -19.10 -2.16
C SER A 6 5.04 -20.40 -1.86
N LEU A 7 5.18 -21.39 -2.73
CA LEU A 7 4.62 -22.72 -2.49
C LEU A 7 5.18 -23.33 -1.17
N LEU A 8 6.44 -23.06 -0.85
CA LEU A 8 7.05 -23.45 0.41
C LEU A 8 6.32 -22.80 1.59
N GLY A 9 6.08 -21.47 1.51
CA GLY A 9 5.36 -20.71 2.53
C GLY A 9 3.96 -21.27 2.76
N PHE A 10 3.21 -21.49 1.69
CA PHE A 10 1.87 -22.06 1.77
C PHE A 10 1.86 -23.46 2.42
N ASN A 11 2.74 -24.36 1.98
CA ASN A 11 2.84 -25.71 2.53
C ASN A 11 3.28 -25.71 4.00
N PHE A 12 4.21 -24.82 4.38
CA PHE A 12 4.66 -24.67 5.76
C PHE A 12 3.53 -24.19 6.68
N CYS A 13 2.77 -23.17 6.26
CA CYS A 13 1.66 -22.60 7.02
C CYS A 13 0.51 -23.59 7.25
N ASN A 14 0.33 -24.56 6.35
CA ASN A 14 -0.72 -25.57 6.43
C ASN A 14 -0.33 -26.84 7.19
N LYS A 15 0.88 -26.92 7.76
CA LYS A 15 1.26 -28.04 8.61
C LYS A 15 0.47 -28.05 9.92
N GLU A 16 0.04 -29.22 10.37
CA GLU A 16 -0.67 -29.40 11.65
C GLU A 16 0.14 -28.88 12.85
N ASP A 17 1.45 -29.05 12.80
CA ASP A 17 2.38 -28.68 13.87
C ASP A 17 3.08 -27.32 13.66
N VAL A 18 2.62 -26.48 12.71
CA VAL A 18 3.25 -25.20 12.37
C VAL A 18 3.52 -24.34 13.60
N LYS A 19 2.57 -24.26 14.53
CA LYS A 19 2.75 -23.49 15.76
C LYS A 19 3.92 -24.01 16.59
N ARG A 20 4.05 -25.32 16.76
CA ARG A 20 5.13 -25.94 17.52
C ARG A 20 6.50 -25.67 16.92
N ILE A 21 6.63 -25.78 15.59
CA ILE A 21 7.93 -25.67 14.91
C ILE A 21 8.33 -24.22 14.63
N ALA A 22 7.39 -23.31 14.35
CA ALA A 22 7.68 -21.94 13.98
C ALA A 22 7.86 -20.98 15.16
N THR A 23 7.41 -21.33 16.38
CA THR A 23 7.47 -20.43 17.54
C THR A 23 8.63 -20.71 18.50
N LYS A 24 9.60 -21.52 18.10
CA LYS A 24 10.80 -21.80 18.91
C LYS A 24 11.76 -20.61 18.97
N GLY A 25 11.92 -19.88 17.88
CA GLY A 25 12.79 -18.69 17.76
C GLY A 25 13.38 -18.56 16.35
N PRO A 26 14.22 -17.54 16.11
CA PRO A 26 14.87 -17.33 14.82
C PRO A 26 15.95 -18.39 14.55
N LEU A 27 16.25 -18.62 13.27
CA LEU A 27 17.29 -19.56 12.83
C LEU A 27 18.69 -19.15 13.31
N THR A 28 19.00 -17.85 13.20
CA THR A 28 20.19 -17.25 13.79
C THR A 28 19.76 -16.11 14.71
N PRO A 29 20.48 -15.86 15.82
CA PRO A 29 20.03 -14.90 16.83
C PRO A 29 19.83 -13.48 16.31
N ASP A 30 20.69 -13.02 15.40
CA ASP A 30 20.68 -11.69 14.80
C ASP A 30 19.46 -11.44 13.88
N HIS A 31 18.80 -12.49 13.37
CA HIS A 31 17.57 -12.34 12.61
C HIS A 31 16.43 -11.72 13.43
N VAL A 32 16.50 -11.77 14.77
CA VAL A 32 15.47 -11.22 15.66
C VAL A 32 15.16 -9.75 15.40
N ILE A 33 16.16 -8.96 15.03
CA ILE A 33 15.97 -7.54 14.71
C ILE A 33 15.16 -7.30 13.42
N ARG A 34 15.06 -8.31 12.56
CA ARG A 34 14.33 -8.25 11.27
C ARG A 34 12.99 -8.96 11.33
N THR A 35 12.96 -10.15 11.93
CA THR A 35 11.77 -11.04 11.89
C THR A 35 10.99 -11.08 13.19
N LYS A 36 11.46 -10.44 14.25
CA LYS A 36 11.05 -10.66 15.64
C LYS A 36 11.41 -12.09 16.09
N ARG A 37 11.25 -12.36 17.39
CA ARG A 37 11.57 -13.67 17.96
C ARG A 37 10.73 -14.80 17.37
N ILE A 38 9.44 -14.56 17.17
CA ILE A 38 8.50 -15.53 16.59
C ILE A 38 7.58 -14.86 15.57
N PRO A 39 7.07 -15.60 14.59
CA PRO A 39 6.03 -15.10 13.69
C PRO A 39 4.67 -15.01 14.39
N MET A 40 3.77 -14.23 13.85
CA MET A 40 2.34 -14.33 14.16
C MET A 40 1.75 -15.54 13.42
N ILE A 41 0.99 -16.39 14.13
CA ILE A 41 0.26 -17.48 13.52
C ILE A 41 -1.21 -17.11 13.41
N GLY A 42 -1.74 -17.07 12.20
CA GLY A 42 -3.12 -16.60 11.92
C GLY A 42 -3.24 -15.07 11.95
N ARG A 43 -4.39 -14.54 12.38
CA ARG A 43 -4.79 -13.13 12.14
C ARG A 43 -5.05 -12.33 13.42
N ASP A 44 -4.76 -12.88 14.60
CA ASP A 44 -5.02 -12.21 15.89
C ASP A 44 -3.82 -11.32 16.30
N ILE A 45 -3.83 -10.09 15.80
CA ILE A 45 -2.77 -9.12 16.08
C ILE A 45 -2.75 -8.66 17.55
N ASN A 46 -3.91 -8.59 18.20
CA ASN A 46 -4.00 -8.16 19.59
C ASN A 46 -3.31 -9.17 20.50
N LYS A 47 -3.63 -10.45 20.30
CA LYS A 47 -2.98 -11.54 21.02
C LYS A 47 -1.47 -11.56 20.78
N TYR A 48 -1.02 -11.36 19.55
CA TYR A 48 0.41 -11.30 19.25
C TYR A 48 1.11 -10.15 19.99
N ASN A 49 0.48 -8.97 20.02
CA ASN A 49 1.00 -7.79 20.73
C ASN A 49 1.09 -8.03 22.25
N GLU A 50 0.09 -8.71 22.84
CA GLU A 50 0.10 -9.09 24.26
C GLU A 50 1.20 -10.11 24.56
N GLU A 51 1.38 -11.10 23.70
CA GLU A 51 2.46 -12.10 23.82
C GLU A 51 3.84 -11.44 23.72
N TYR A 52 4.03 -10.45 22.81
CA TYR A 52 5.27 -9.70 22.69
C TYR A 52 5.53 -8.80 23.92
N ALA A 53 4.51 -8.12 24.42
CA ALA A 53 4.62 -7.33 25.65
C ALA A 53 4.95 -8.20 26.86
N SER A 54 4.35 -9.38 26.97
CA SER A 54 4.66 -10.34 28.03
C SER A 54 6.12 -10.84 27.95
N TYR A 55 6.59 -11.15 26.71
CA TYR A 55 7.99 -11.53 26.47
C TYR A 55 8.95 -10.40 26.88
N PHE A 56 8.66 -9.14 26.51
CA PHE A 56 9.44 -7.99 26.91
C PHE A 56 9.51 -7.84 28.44
N ASN A 57 8.36 -7.78 29.11
CA ASN A 57 8.26 -7.55 30.55
C ASN A 57 8.99 -8.64 31.35
N LYS A 58 8.85 -9.91 30.94
CA LYS A 58 9.49 -11.06 31.59
C LYS A 58 11.04 -10.98 31.56
N ASN A 59 11.60 -10.49 30.45
CA ASN A 59 13.05 -10.48 30.26
C ASN A 59 13.69 -9.15 30.69
N GLU A 60 12.97 -8.01 30.60
CA GLU A 60 13.45 -6.69 30.98
C GLU A 60 13.80 -6.60 32.48
N ILE A 61 13.02 -7.27 33.34
CA ILE A 61 13.24 -7.31 34.81
C ILE A 61 14.69 -7.71 35.17
N ASN A 62 15.31 -8.58 34.39
CA ASN A 62 16.66 -9.07 34.60
C ASN A 62 17.73 -8.31 33.79
N SER A 63 17.36 -7.23 33.12
CA SER A 63 18.29 -6.43 32.32
C SER A 63 19.16 -5.53 33.19
N LYS A 64 20.44 -5.39 32.84
CA LYS A 64 21.38 -4.50 33.54
C LYS A 64 21.04 -3.01 33.44
N ALA A 65 20.29 -2.63 32.40
CA ALA A 65 19.81 -1.28 32.15
C ALA A 65 18.36 -1.33 31.70
N ARG A 66 17.57 -0.32 32.09
CA ARG A 66 16.17 -0.19 31.68
C ARG A 66 16.09 -0.09 30.15
N LYS A 67 15.29 -0.95 29.55
CA LYS A 67 15.04 -0.98 28.10
C LYS A 67 13.68 -0.37 27.77
N LYS A 68 13.55 0.19 26.56
CA LYS A 68 12.26 0.64 26.03
C LYS A 68 11.76 -0.42 25.07
N MET A 69 10.52 -0.86 25.25
CA MET A 69 9.89 -1.84 24.36
C MET A 69 9.89 -1.31 22.92
N LEU A 70 10.33 -2.16 21.99
CA LEU A 70 10.25 -1.90 20.56
C LEU A 70 8.80 -2.04 20.07
N ASP A 71 8.54 -1.59 18.83
CA ASP A 71 7.28 -1.83 18.15
C ASP A 71 6.88 -3.31 18.22
N SER A 72 5.65 -3.59 18.70
CA SER A 72 5.14 -4.94 18.92
C SER A 72 4.58 -5.63 17.67
N ALA A 73 4.39 -4.89 16.56
CA ALA A 73 3.81 -5.45 15.35
C ALA A 73 4.64 -6.62 14.78
N PRO A 74 3.99 -7.69 14.28
CA PRO A 74 4.70 -8.80 13.66
C PRO A 74 5.43 -8.35 12.40
N ARG A 75 6.56 -8.98 12.12
CA ARG A 75 7.29 -8.83 10.85
C ARG A 75 7.02 -9.98 9.90
N VAL A 76 6.61 -11.10 10.46
CA VAL A 76 6.27 -12.32 9.74
C VAL A 76 4.92 -12.83 10.22
N ILE A 77 4.03 -13.12 9.28
CA ILE A 77 2.72 -13.71 9.54
C ILE A 77 2.63 -15.02 8.76
N LEU A 78 2.23 -16.09 9.43
CA LEU A 78 1.96 -17.39 8.83
C LEU A 78 0.45 -17.62 8.83
N ASP A 79 -0.15 -17.51 7.66
CA ASP A 79 -1.60 -17.65 7.45
C ASP A 79 -1.90 -18.86 6.58
N LYS A 80 -2.96 -19.61 6.91
CA LYS A 80 -3.30 -20.83 6.17
C LYS A 80 -3.81 -20.58 4.76
N GLU A 81 -4.44 -19.44 4.55
CA GLU A 81 -5.00 -19.04 3.26
C GLU A 81 -3.98 -18.27 2.41
N PHE A 82 -3.23 -17.36 3.04
CA PHE A 82 -2.28 -16.51 2.34
C PHE A 82 -0.83 -17.02 2.36
N GLY A 83 -0.51 -18.01 3.13
CA GLY A 83 0.86 -18.49 3.28
C GLY A 83 1.73 -17.56 4.11
N LEU A 84 2.97 -17.34 3.65
CA LEU A 84 3.92 -16.41 4.27
C LEU A 84 3.60 -14.97 3.89
N CYS A 85 3.37 -14.13 4.89
CA CYS A 85 3.24 -12.68 4.70
C CYS A 85 4.37 -11.97 5.44
N ALA A 86 5.12 -11.10 4.75
CA ALA A 86 6.15 -10.25 5.33
C ALA A 86 5.63 -8.82 5.54
N VAL A 87 6.01 -8.20 6.66
CA VAL A 87 5.58 -6.86 7.05
C VAL A 87 6.79 -5.98 7.27
N GLY A 88 6.89 -4.89 6.53
CA GLY A 88 7.98 -3.93 6.59
C GLY A 88 7.53 -2.54 6.13
N LYS A 89 8.39 -1.55 6.30
CA LYS A 89 8.10 -0.15 5.93
C LYS A 89 8.16 0.11 4.43
N ASN A 90 8.86 -0.75 3.67
CA ASN A 90 9.02 -0.65 2.23
C ASN A 90 9.37 -2.03 1.64
N MET A 91 9.28 -2.16 0.32
CA MET A 91 9.53 -3.44 -0.37
C MET A 91 10.97 -3.96 -0.23
N SER A 92 11.95 -3.10 0.02
CA SER A 92 13.33 -3.55 0.27
C SER A 92 13.46 -4.23 1.63
N GLU A 93 12.83 -3.70 2.67
CA GLU A 93 12.79 -4.34 3.99
C GLU A 93 11.97 -5.63 3.94
N ILE A 94 10.82 -5.61 3.27
CA ILE A 94 9.97 -6.79 3.05
C ILE A 94 10.74 -7.91 2.36
N GLY A 95 11.50 -7.61 1.30
CA GLY A 95 12.34 -8.58 0.60
C GLY A 95 13.35 -9.25 1.53
N ILE A 96 14.04 -8.48 2.36
CA ILE A 96 14.99 -9.02 3.35
C ILE A 96 14.29 -9.96 4.35
N ILE A 97 13.11 -9.56 4.86
CA ILE A 97 12.34 -10.37 5.80
C ILE A 97 11.86 -11.67 5.15
N SER A 98 11.38 -11.60 3.92
CA SER A 98 10.92 -12.76 3.16
C SER A 98 12.05 -13.75 2.92
N ASP A 99 13.21 -13.29 2.43
CA ASP A 99 14.39 -14.13 2.16
C ASP A 99 14.87 -14.84 3.44
N ILE A 100 14.97 -14.11 4.55
CA ILE A 100 15.36 -14.66 5.85
C ILE A 100 14.36 -15.73 6.29
N TYR A 101 13.06 -15.46 6.15
CA TYR A 101 12.07 -16.37 6.71
C TYR A 101 11.81 -17.58 5.81
N GLU A 102 11.92 -17.47 4.49
CA GLU A 102 11.91 -18.63 3.58
C GLU A 102 13.06 -19.58 3.88
N HIS A 103 14.27 -19.04 4.06
CA HIS A 103 15.41 -19.84 4.50
C HIS A 103 15.21 -20.46 5.88
N THR A 104 14.58 -19.74 6.80
CA THR A 104 14.22 -20.25 8.14
C THR A 104 13.25 -21.44 8.05
N MET A 105 12.21 -21.33 7.21
CA MET A 105 11.25 -22.43 7.02
C MET A 105 11.91 -23.67 6.43
N GLU A 106 12.77 -23.53 5.41
CA GLU A 106 13.52 -24.67 4.86
C GLU A 106 14.40 -25.33 5.91
N SER A 107 15.11 -24.54 6.70
CA SER A 107 16.02 -25.04 7.73
C SER A 107 15.26 -25.76 8.84
N ILE A 108 14.12 -25.24 9.28
CA ILE A 108 13.23 -25.91 10.25
C ILE A 108 12.79 -27.26 9.68
N LEU A 109 12.30 -27.31 8.44
CA LEU A 109 11.82 -28.55 7.83
C LEU A 109 12.93 -29.62 7.70
N ARG A 110 14.16 -29.20 7.43
CA ARG A 110 15.33 -30.10 7.41
C ARG A 110 15.68 -30.59 8.80
N ALA A 111 15.72 -29.69 9.79
CA ALA A 111 16.06 -30.01 11.17
C ALA A 111 15.01 -30.95 11.82
N GLU A 112 13.72 -30.76 11.54
CA GLU A 112 12.66 -31.64 12.05
C GLU A 112 12.83 -33.11 11.56
N LYS A 113 13.43 -33.34 10.39
CA LYS A 113 13.80 -34.68 9.90
C LYS A 113 15.01 -35.30 10.62
N LEU A 114 15.81 -34.47 11.29
CA LEU A 114 17.06 -34.87 11.96
C LEU A 114 16.94 -34.88 13.49
N GLY A 115 15.76 -34.76 14.03
CA GLY A 115 15.52 -34.79 15.49
C GLY A 115 14.89 -33.52 16.06
N GLY A 116 14.70 -32.51 15.26
CA GLY A 116 14.01 -31.25 15.62
C GLY A 116 14.85 -30.00 15.49
N PHE A 117 14.16 -28.87 15.32
CA PHE A 117 14.76 -27.54 15.33
C PHE A 117 14.77 -26.99 16.77
N GLU A 118 15.89 -26.46 17.22
CA GLU A 118 16.02 -25.79 18.51
C GLU A 118 16.66 -24.41 18.29
N ALA A 119 16.03 -23.37 18.85
CA ALA A 119 16.57 -22.00 18.86
C ALA A 119 17.24 -21.72 20.22
N LEU A 120 17.97 -20.61 20.31
CA LEU A 120 18.50 -20.13 21.58
C LEU A 120 17.37 -19.79 22.57
N PRO A 121 17.64 -19.86 23.89
CA PRO A 121 16.68 -19.46 24.93
C PRO A 121 16.13 -18.04 24.69
N ALA A 122 14.87 -17.83 25.04
CA ALA A 122 14.20 -16.55 24.84
C ALA A 122 14.93 -15.36 25.47
N LYS A 123 15.64 -15.59 26.58
CA LYS A 123 16.46 -14.55 27.26
C LYS A 123 17.66 -14.13 26.40
N ASP A 124 18.37 -15.07 25.81
CA ASP A 124 19.56 -14.77 25.00
C ASP A 124 19.15 -14.05 23.72
N ILE A 125 18.02 -14.44 23.11
CA ILE A 125 17.42 -13.72 21.98
C ILE A 125 17.02 -12.29 22.39
N PHE A 126 16.43 -12.11 23.58
CA PHE A 126 16.08 -10.78 24.11
C PHE A 126 17.31 -9.90 24.31
N ASP A 127 18.37 -10.43 24.88
CA ASP A 127 19.61 -9.68 25.12
C ASP A 127 20.19 -9.16 23.80
N LEU A 128 20.07 -9.95 22.70
CA LEU A 128 20.49 -9.54 21.37
C LEU A 128 19.50 -8.55 20.72
N GLU A 129 18.20 -8.81 20.78
CA GLU A 129 17.15 -7.92 20.20
C GLU A 129 17.28 -6.51 20.77
N TYR A 130 17.60 -6.38 22.04
CA TYR A 130 17.72 -5.11 22.77
C TYR A 130 19.16 -4.64 22.96
N TRP A 131 20.12 -5.21 22.23
CA TRP A 131 21.49 -4.74 22.26
C TRP A 131 21.66 -3.48 21.41
N ASP A 132 22.25 -2.44 21.99
CA ASP A 132 22.35 -1.11 21.37
C ASP A 132 23.07 -1.13 20.00
N LEU A 133 24.07 -2.01 19.81
CA LEU A 133 24.76 -2.16 18.53
C LEU A 133 23.87 -2.82 17.45
N GLU A 134 23.03 -3.77 17.82
CA GLU A 134 22.07 -4.38 16.90
C GLU A 134 20.97 -3.38 16.53
N GLN A 135 20.47 -2.61 17.49
CA GLN A 135 19.51 -1.54 17.24
C GLN A 135 20.10 -0.43 16.37
N ALA A 136 21.38 -0.10 16.54
CA ALA A 136 22.06 0.89 15.69
C ALA A 136 22.11 0.50 14.20
N LYS A 137 22.09 -0.78 13.87
CA LYS A 137 21.99 -1.26 12.46
C LYS A 137 20.68 -0.83 11.81
N LEU A 138 19.59 -0.77 12.59
CA LEU A 138 18.27 -0.34 12.13
C LEU A 138 18.16 1.20 12.07
N LEU A 139 18.90 1.89 12.92
CA LEU A 139 18.85 3.36 13.04
C LEU A 139 19.63 4.10 11.96
N LYS A 140 20.60 3.46 11.30
CA LYS A 140 21.48 4.09 10.30
C LYS A 140 20.76 4.75 9.10
N ASN A 141 19.45 4.51 8.92
CA ASN A 141 18.63 5.04 7.82
C ASN A 141 17.39 5.83 8.31
N GLN A 142 17.41 6.39 9.51
CA GLN A 142 16.24 7.07 10.08
C GLN A 142 16.15 8.57 9.70
N ASN A 143 16.06 8.90 8.43
CA ASN A 143 15.20 10.02 8.02
C ASN A 143 13.88 9.37 7.53
N SER A 144 12.93 9.22 8.44
CA SER A 144 11.57 8.78 8.10
C SER A 144 11.01 9.71 7.02
N LEU A 145 10.76 9.15 5.84
CA LEU A 145 10.14 9.89 4.75
C LEU A 145 8.67 10.14 5.07
N ALA A 146 8.11 11.22 4.52
CA ALA A 146 6.78 11.72 4.91
C ALA A 146 5.63 10.69 4.74
N PHE A 147 5.78 9.75 3.79
CA PHE A 147 4.79 8.70 3.49
C PHE A 147 5.38 7.29 3.55
N GLU A 148 6.46 7.11 4.32
CA GLU A 148 7.06 5.79 4.48
C GLU A 148 6.06 4.81 5.13
N GLY A 149 5.86 3.66 4.50
CA GLY A 149 4.90 2.64 4.95
C GLY A 149 3.46 2.86 4.50
N GLU A 150 3.16 3.94 3.78
CA GLU A 150 1.83 4.21 3.23
C GLU A 150 1.74 3.84 1.75
N VAL A 151 0.54 3.47 1.32
CA VAL A 151 0.23 3.04 -0.06
C VAL A 151 -0.71 4.04 -0.72
N VAL A 152 -0.38 4.47 -1.93
CA VAL A 152 -1.23 5.37 -2.73
C VAL A 152 -1.64 4.72 -4.05
N LEU A 153 -2.92 4.84 -4.40
CA LEU A 153 -3.47 4.54 -5.72
C LEU A 153 -3.53 5.84 -6.54
N ILE A 154 -2.99 5.82 -7.77
CA ILE A 154 -2.99 6.96 -8.69
C ILE A 154 -3.55 6.53 -10.03
N THR A 155 -4.58 7.20 -10.53
CA THR A 155 -5.16 6.95 -11.86
C THR A 155 -4.69 7.97 -12.90
N GLY A 156 -4.60 7.56 -14.17
CA GLY A 156 -4.02 8.40 -15.24
C GLY A 156 -2.55 8.71 -14.96
N ALA A 157 -1.80 7.69 -14.55
CA ALA A 157 -0.49 7.81 -13.93
C ALA A 157 0.69 7.75 -14.90
N ALA A 158 0.47 7.46 -16.20
CA ALA A 158 1.54 7.34 -17.19
C ALA A 158 2.08 8.70 -17.68
N SER A 159 1.31 9.78 -17.51
CA SER A 159 1.67 11.09 -18.06
C SER A 159 1.25 12.26 -17.15
N GLY A 160 1.71 13.47 -17.50
CA GLY A 160 1.27 14.72 -16.92
C GLY A 160 1.27 14.76 -15.39
N ILE A 161 0.17 15.23 -14.81
CA ILE A 161 0.01 15.40 -13.37
C ILE A 161 0.10 14.04 -12.65
N GLY A 162 -0.51 12.99 -13.19
CA GLY A 162 -0.48 11.64 -12.59
C GLY A 162 0.94 11.12 -12.45
N LYS A 163 1.75 11.20 -13.51
CA LYS A 163 3.16 10.79 -13.49
C LYS A 163 3.98 11.60 -12.47
N ALA A 164 3.79 12.91 -12.44
CA ALA A 164 4.46 13.77 -11.45
C ALA A 164 4.06 13.39 -10.00
N CYS A 165 2.81 12.99 -9.78
CA CYS A 165 2.37 12.46 -8.50
C CYS A 165 3.09 11.13 -8.16
N VAL A 166 3.20 10.19 -9.10
CA VAL A 166 3.94 8.92 -8.90
C VAL A 166 5.36 9.22 -8.41
N GLU A 167 6.11 10.04 -9.14
CA GLU A 167 7.48 10.41 -8.79
C GLU A 167 7.56 11.07 -7.40
N SER A 168 6.65 11.99 -7.13
CA SER A 168 6.59 12.73 -5.86
C SER A 168 6.29 11.82 -4.66
N PHE A 169 5.37 10.86 -4.79
CA PHE A 169 5.04 9.93 -3.72
C PHE A 169 6.17 8.91 -3.47
N LEU A 170 6.78 8.37 -4.52
CA LEU A 170 7.94 7.49 -4.40
C LEU A 170 9.12 8.17 -3.69
N LEU A 171 9.45 9.42 -4.05
CA LEU A 171 10.48 10.21 -3.39
C LEU A 171 10.18 10.46 -1.89
N ARG A 172 8.92 10.43 -1.49
CA ARG A 172 8.48 10.58 -0.10
C ARG A 172 8.28 9.25 0.63
N GLY A 173 8.66 8.13 0.01
CA GLY A 173 8.68 6.81 0.63
C GLY A 173 7.40 6.00 0.52
N SER A 174 6.37 6.51 -0.17
CA SER A 174 5.12 5.75 -0.39
C SER A 174 5.34 4.56 -1.33
N ALA A 175 4.55 3.51 -1.16
CA ALA A 175 4.32 2.54 -2.22
C ALA A 175 3.21 3.08 -3.16
N VAL A 176 3.35 2.85 -4.47
CA VAL A 176 2.48 3.43 -5.49
C VAL A 176 1.86 2.35 -6.36
N ILE A 177 0.53 2.27 -6.36
CA ILE A 177 -0.28 1.52 -7.34
C ILE A 177 -0.66 2.54 -8.42
N ALA A 178 -0.16 2.37 -9.62
CA ALA A 178 -0.35 3.29 -10.73
C ALA A 178 -1.21 2.64 -11.83
N LEU A 179 -2.34 3.27 -12.16
CA LEU A 179 -3.27 2.78 -13.20
C LEU A 179 -3.28 3.74 -14.38
N ASP A 180 -3.16 3.21 -15.59
CA ASP A 180 -3.31 3.96 -16.84
C ASP A 180 -3.70 3.03 -17.98
N LEU A 181 -4.29 3.58 -19.07
CA LEU A 181 -4.52 2.88 -20.32
C LEU A 181 -3.23 2.66 -21.13
N ASP A 182 -2.24 3.55 -20.94
CA ASP A 182 -0.97 3.50 -21.67
C ASP A 182 -0.11 2.36 -21.17
N PRO A 183 0.29 1.40 -22.05
CA PRO A 183 1.15 0.28 -21.66
C PRO A 183 2.50 0.69 -21.06
N SER A 184 2.99 1.89 -21.30
CA SER A 184 4.22 2.40 -20.68
C SER A 184 4.14 2.42 -19.15
N ILE A 185 2.93 2.42 -18.58
CA ILE A 185 2.69 2.43 -17.13
C ILE A 185 3.44 1.31 -16.41
N GLU A 186 3.63 0.16 -17.03
CA GLU A 186 4.35 -0.96 -16.40
C GLU A 186 5.85 -0.71 -16.25
N THR A 187 6.42 0.20 -17.05
CA THR A 187 7.86 0.40 -17.16
C THR A 187 8.35 1.84 -16.89
N ILE A 188 7.44 2.78 -16.64
CA ILE A 188 7.84 4.20 -16.41
C ILE A 188 8.68 4.39 -15.16
N ASN A 189 8.67 3.43 -14.24
CA ASN A 189 9.47 3.48 -13.03
C ASN A 189 9.94 2.08 -12.60
N ASN A 190 11.21 1.96 -12.20
CA ASN A 190 11.82 0.70 -11.74
C ASN A 190 11.95 0.63 -10.20
N HIS A 191 11.31 1.54 -9.47
CA HIS A 191 11.38 1.56 -8.01
C HIS A 191 10.65 0.35 -7.43
N LYS A 192 11.23 -0.30 -6.40
CA LYS A 192 10.61 -1.49 -5.76
C LYS A 192 9.22 -1.21 -5.17
N ASN A 193 8.97 0.04 -4.73
CA ASN A 193 7.67 0.45 -4.22
C ASN A 193 6.70 0.90 -5.33
N TYR A 194 6.95 0.57 -6.59
CA TYR A 194 6.09 0.93 -7.71
C TYR A 194 5.44 -0.32 -8.32
N LEU A 195 4.14 -0.24 -8.59
CA LEU A 195 3.38 -1.23 -9.34
C LEU A 195 2.52 -0.51 -10.38
N GLY A 196 2.92 -0.59 -11.65
CA GLY A 196 2.16 -0.08 -12.79
C GLY A 196 1.27 -1.16 -13.38
N LEU A 197 0.01 -0.83 -13.66
CA LEU A 197 -0.99 -1.76 -14.20
C LEU A 197 -1.78 -1.09 -15.34
N ILE A 198 -1.89 -1.77 -16.47
CA ILE A 198 -2.66 -1.31 -17.63
C ILE A 198 -4.15 -1.50 -17.32
N CYS A 199 -4.87 -0.40 -17.10
CA CYS A 199 -6.27 -0.44 -16.68
C CYS A 199 -7.11 0.63 -17.37
N ASP A 200 -8.22 0.21 -17.99
CA ASP A 200 -9.30 1.11 -18.35
C ASP A 200 -10.18 1.34 -17.12
N VAL A 201 -10.11 2.55 -16.56
CA VAL A 201 -10.89 2.92 -15.36
C VAL A 201 -12.41 2.87 -15.58
N THR A 202 -12.90 2.76 -16.83
CA THR A 202 -14.33 2.61 -17.16
C THR A 202 -14.80 1.16 -17.12
N ASN A 203 -13.88 0.20 -17.06
CA ASN A 203 -14.18 -1.23 -16.90
C ASN A 203 -14.15 -1.60 -15.42
N GLU A 204 -15.33 -1.75 -14.81
CA GLU A 204 -15.48 -2.01 -13.36
C GLU A 204 -14.82 -3.32 -12.93
N ASP A 205 -14.96 -4.39 -13.70
CA ASP A 205 -14.40 -5.71 -13.35
C ASP A 205 -12.86 -5.67 -13.35
N ALA A 206 -12.27 -5.08 -14.38
CA ALA A 206 -10.83 -4.90 -14.47
C ALA A 206 -10.29 -3.98 -13.35
N LEU A 207 -11.04 -2.94 -13.04
CA LEU A 207 -10.68 -1.98 -11.99
C LEU A 207 -10.65 -2.63 -10.61
N GLU A 208 -11.66 -3.46 -10.29
CA GLU A 208 -11.71 -4.24 -9.04
C GLU A 208 -10.52 -5.21 -8.95
N GLU A 209 -10.27 -6.00 -10.01
CA GLU A 209 -9.14 -6.93 -10.08
C GLU A 209 -7.79 -6.22 -9.84
N PHE A 210 -7.57 -5.08 -10.49
CA PHE A 210 -6.28 -4.37 -10.37
C PHE A 210 -6.10 -3.65 -9.03
N ILE A 211 -7.17 -3.13 -8.44
CA ILE A 211 -7.13 -2.59 -7.07
C ILE A 211 -6.80 -3.72 -6.10
N GLU A 212 -7.48 -4.88 -6.21
CA GLU A 212 -7.20 -6.04 -5.36
C GLU A 212 -5.75 -6.53 -5.51
N LYS A 213 -5.25 -6.64 -6.75
CA LYS A 213 -3.86 -7.01 -7.01
C LYS A 213 -2.87 -6.05 -6.35
N GLY A 214 -3.12 -4.74 -6.42
CA GLY A 214 -2.29 -3.73 -5.76
C GLY A 214 -2.29 -3.88 -4.24
N ILE A 215 -3.46 -4.15 -3.66
CA ILE A 215 -3.62 -4.36 -2.21
C ILE A 215 -2.91 -5.64 -1.76
N GLN A 216 -3.05 -6.73 -2.49
CA GLN A 216 -2.34 -7.97 -2.20
C GLN A 216 -0.82 -7.78 -2.27
N TYR A 217 -0.36 -6.94 -3.21
CA TYR A 217 1.06 -6.67 -3.39
C TYR A 217 1.65 -5.81 -2.27
N PHE A 218 0.98 -4.71 -1.86
CA PHE A 218 1.48 -3.78 -0.85
C PHE A 218 0.82 -3.93 0.54
N GLY A 219 -0.31 -4.62 0.63
CA GLY A 219 -0.96 -4.98 1.89
C GLY A 219 -1.95 -3.96 2.45
N GLY A 220 -2.39 -2.98 1.66
CA GLY A 220 -3.39 -1.99 2.06
C GLY A 220 -3.47 -0.80 1.13
N LEU A 221 -4.27 0.20 1.51
CA LEU A 221 -4.43 1.46 0.78
C LEU A 221 -4.68 2.60 1.78
N ASP A 222 -3.87 3.65 1.71
CA ASP A 222 -3.94 4.80 2.60
C ASP A 222 -4.40 6.08 1.88
N MET A 223 -4.05 6.18 0.59
CA MET A 223 -4.27 7.39 -0.19
C MET A 223 -4.76 7.06 -1.60
N VAL A 224 -5.57 7.96 -2.16
CA VAL A 224 -6.03 7.88 -3.56
C VAL A 224 -5.87 9.23 -4.24
N VAL A 225 -5.29 9.23 -5.44
CA VAL A 225 -5.25 10.37 -6.34
C VAL A 225 -6.06 10.04 -7.60
N LEU A 226 -7.26 10.59 -7.69
CA LEU A 226 -8.14 10.46 -8.85
C LEU A 226 -7.77 11.53 -9.87
N ASN A 227 -6.95 11.13 -10.85
CA ASN A 227 -6.41 12.03 -11.86
C ASN A 227 -6.84 11.65 -13.28
N ALA A 228 -7.14 10.37 -13.54
CA ALA A 228 -7.63 9.95 -14.87
C ALA A 228 -8.79 10.84 -15.34
N GLY A 229 -8.71 11.28 -16.59
CA GLY A 229 -9.71 12.15 -17.16
C GLY A 229 -9.42 12.45 -18.61
N MET A 230 -10.46 12.73 -19.39
CA MET A 230 -10.34 13.15 -20.77
C MET A 230 -10.81 14.59 -20.94
N PHE A 231 -10.04 15.32 -21.74
CA PHE A 231 -10.37 16.69 -22.19
C PHE A 231 -10.38 16.66 -23.72
N PRO A 232 -11.56 16.48 -24.35
CA PRO A 232 -11.66 16.37 -25.81
C PRO A 232 -11.50 17.73 -26.48
N LYS A 233 -11.29 17.70 -27.80
CA LYS A 233 -11.31 18.91 -28.61
C LYS A 233 -12.66 19.64 -28.45
N GLY A 234 -12.64 20.95 -28.23
CA GLY A 234 -13.82 21.74 -27.90
C GLY A 234 -14.89 21.72 -29.00
N LYS A 235 -16.15 21.52 -28.58
CA LYS A 235 -17.34 21.55 -29.47
C LYS A 235 -18.45 22.37 -28.85
N LYS A 236 -19.18 23.15 -29.67
CA LYS A 236 -20.41 23.82 -29.22
C LYS A 236 -21.46 22.79 -28.83
N VAL A 237 -22.32 23.09 -27.86
CA VAL A 237 -23.37 22.16 -27.39
C VAL A 237 -24.25 21.68 -28.52
N SER A 238 -24.57 22.56 -29.51
CA SER A 238 -25.36 22.23 -30.70
C SER A 238 -24.73 21.17 -31.60
N GLU A 239 -23.41 20.96 -31.50
CA GLU A 239 -22.60 20.08 -32.33
C GLU A 239 -22.05 18.87 -31.56
N LEU A 240 -22.29 18.83 -30.25
CA LEU A 240 -21.74 17.80 -29.36
C LEU A 240 -22.53 16.47 -29.51
N PRO A 241 -21.89 15.38 -30.00
CA PRO A 241 -22.56 14.10 -30.10
C PRO A 241 -22.89 13.54 -28.71
N SER A 242 -24.06 12.92 -28.56
CA SER A 242 -24.49 12.28 -27.31
C SER A 242 -23.52 11.19 -26.81
N GLN A 243 -22.84 10.51 -27.77
CA GLN A 243 -21.86 9.48 -27.39
C GLN A 243 -20.61 10.09 -26.77
N GLU A 244 -20.13 11.21 -27.33
CA GLU A 244 -18.96 11.92 -26.78
C GLU A 244 -19.25 12.46 -25.38
N TRP A 245 -20.47 13.02 -25.20
CA TRP A 245 -20.95 13.41 -23.86
C TRP A 245 -20.88 12.23 -22.87
N ARG A 246 -21.46 11.09 -23.24
CA ARG A 246 -21.43 9.88 -22.37
C ARG A 246 -20.02 9.40 -22.06
N ASN A 247 -19.14 9.37 -23.06
CA ASN A 247 -17.76 8.93 -22.86
C ASN A 247 -17.01 9.83 -21.87
N ILE A 248 -17.21 11.15 -21.95
CA ILE A 248 -16.58 12.10 -21.01
C ILE A 248 -17.09 11.88 -19.60
N PHE A 249 -18.40 11.67 -19.41
CA PHE A 249 -18.97 11.39 -18.10
C PHE A 249 -18.51 10.05 -17.54
N SER A 250 -18.46 9.02 -18.37
CA SER A 250 -17.98 7.69 -17.98
C SER A 250 -16.57 7.74 -17.40
N VAL A 251 -15.63 8.46 -18.05
CA VAL A 251 -14.25 8.58 -17.54
C VAL A 251 -14.16 9.57 -16.37
N ASN A 252 -14.72 10.78 -16.55
CA ASN A 252 -14.47 11.88 -15.61
C ASN A 252 -15.32 11.82 -14.33
N LEU A 253 -16.43 11.10 -14.34
CA LEU A 253 -17.37 11.02 -13.20
C LEU A 253 -17.62 9.57 -12.76
N ASP A 254 -18.17 8.72 -13.64
CA ASP A 254 -18.64 7.39 -13.23
C ASP A 254 -17.51 6.48 -12.76
N ALA A 255 -16.38 6.47 -13.47
CA ALA A 255 -15.17 5.74 -13.07
C ALA A 255 -14.66 6.17 -11.68
N ASN A 256 -14.66 7.50 -11.40
CA ASN A 256 -14.25 8.00 -10.10
C ASN A 256 -15.21 7.57 -8.98
N LEU A 257 -16.52 7.55 -9.25
CA LEU A 257 -17.52 7.05 -8.30
C LEU A 257 -17.30 5.57 -7.99
N ASN A 258 -17.02 4.75 -9.01
CA ASN A 258 -16.78 3.33 -8.84
C ASN A 258 -15.51 3.07 -8.02
N ILE A 259 -14.41 3.76 -8.35
CA ILE A 259 -13.18 3.68 -7.54
C ILE A 259 -13.46 4.05 -6.08
N LEU A 260 -14.14 5.16 -5.82
CA LEU A 260 -14.46 5.62 -4.47
C LEU A 260 -15.25 4.57 -3.68
N ARG A 261 -16.23 3.91 -4.29
CA ARG A 261 -16.97 2.81 -3.65
C ARG A 261 -16.06 1.64 -3.27
N MET A 262 -15.19 1.22 -4.18
CA MET A 262 -14.27 0.09 -3.98
C MET A 262 -13.24 0.38 -2.89
N VAL A 263 -12.70 1.61 -2.84
CA VAL A 263 -11.62 1.96 -1.91
C VAL A 263 -12.11 2.41 -0.53
N PHE A 264 -13.39 2.70 -0.34
CA PHE A 264 -13.93 3.18 0.94
C PHE A 264 -13.56 2.28 2.12
N PRO A 265 -13.83 0.95 2.10
CA PRO A 265 -13.50 0.09 3.24
C PRO A 265 -12.01 0.00 3.51
N LEU A 266 -11.18 0.17 2.49
CA LEU A 266 -9.71 0.16 2.60
C LEU A 266 -9.20 1.44 3.27
N LEU A 267 -9.71 2.59 2.84
CA LEU A 267 -9.37 3.89 3.42
C LEU A 267 -9.87 4.02 4.86
N GLN A 268 -10.99 3.38 5.19
CA GLN A 268 -11.49 3.30 6.57
C GLN A 268 -10.56 2.49 7.48
N ALA A 269 -9.91 1.46 6.93
CA ALA A 269 -8.95 0.63 7.64
C ALA A 269 -7.53 1.25 7.72
N ALA A 270 -7.28 2.37 7.03
CA ALA A 270 -5.96 3.00 6.98
C ALA A 270 -5.53 3.53 8.35
N PRO A 271 -4.33 3.16 8.87
CA PRO A 271 -3.89 3.52 10.23
C PRO A 271 -3.79 5.03 10.49
N ASN A 272 -3.46 5.82 9.44
CA ASN A 272 -3.27 7.27 9.53
C ASN A 272 -4.45 8.07 8.95
N ASN A 273 -5.64 7.49 8.92
CA ASN A 273 -6.84 7.96 8.25
C ASN A 273 -6.69 8.04 6.71
N GLY A 274 -7.69 7.58 6.01
CA GLY A 274 -7.72 7.60 4.55
C GLY A 274 -7.67 9.02 3.97
N ARG A 275 -7.05 9.18 2.81
CA ARG A 275 -6.95 10.49 2.13
C ARG A 275 -7.26 10.34 0.66
N VAL A 276 -8.12 11.20 0.15
CA VAL A 276 -8.47 11.27 -1.27
C VAL A 276 -8.19 12.67 -1.80
N VAL A 277 -7.51 12.74 -2.93
CA VAL A 277 -7.34 13.95 -3.71
C VAL A 277 -7.88 13.72 -5.10
N ILE A 278 -8.76 14.62 -5.56
CA ILE A 278 -9.27 14.61 -6.94
C ILE A 278 -8.66 15.76 -7.73
N ILE A 279 -8.20 15.46 -8.92
CA ILE A 279 -7.80 16.46 -9.89
C ILE A 279 -9.05 16.98 -10.62
N GLY A 280 -9.57 18.08 -10.12
CA GLY A 280 -10.68 18.83 -10.68
C GLY A 280 -10.25 19.67 -11.89
N SER A 281 -10.78 20.88 -12.01
CA SER A 281 -10.40 21.83 -13.06
C SER A 281 -10.85 23.24 -12.69
N LYS A 282 -10.14 24.25 -13.19
CA LYS A 282 -10.63 25.64 -13.16
C LYS A 282 -12.00 25.80 -13.82
N ASN A 283 -12.35 24.89 -14.76
CA ASN A 283 -13.63 24.93 -15.48
C ASN A 283 -14.85 24.68 -14.57
N VAL A 284 -14.66 24.27 -13.33
CA VAL A 284 -15.73 24.19 -12.32
C VAL A 284 -16.27 25.60 -12.00
N SER A 285 -15.39 26.57 -11.84
CA SER A 285 -15.76 27.95 -11.49
C SER A 285 -15.72 28.93 -12.67
N ALA A 286 -14.88 28.64 -13.68
CA ALA A 286 -14.67 29.51 -14.84
C ALA A 286 -14.65 28.68 -16.16
N PRO A 287 -15.81 28.16 -16.61
CA PRO A 287 -15.91 27.37 -17.82
C PRO A 287 -15.69 28.23 -19.09
N GLY A 288 -15.17 27.59 -20.14
CA GLY A 288 -15.01 28.23 -21.45
C GLY A 288 -15.99 27.69 -22.49
N PRO A 289 -16.22 28.44 -23.60
CA PRO A 289 -16.99 27.93 -24.74
C PRO A 289 -16.37 26.66 -25.32
N GLY A 290 -17.20 25.70 -25.76
CA GLY A 290 -16.76 24.43 -26.34
C GLY A 290 -16.44 23.33 -25.31
N ALA A 291 -16.34 23.66 -24.01
CA ALA A 291 -15.98 22.70 -22.97
C ALA A 291 -17.20 22.19 -22.15
N ALA A 292 -18.39 22.15 -22.73
CA ALA A 292 -19.62 21.89 -21.97
C ALA A 292 -19.61 20.54 -21.24
N ALA A 293 -19.35 19.42 -21.95
CA ALA A 293 -19.34 18.10 -21.33
C ALA A 293 -18.25 17.97 -20.27
N TYR A 294 -17.04 18.45 -20.57
CA TYR A 294 -15.92 18.44 -19.63
C TYR A 294 -16.23 19.28 -18.39
N SER A 295 -16.68 20.52 -18.56
CA SER A 295 -17.00 21.40 -17.42
C SER A 295 -18.11 20.84 -16.55
N ALA A 296 -19.17 20.29 -17.17
CA ALA A 296 -20.27 19.64 -16.47
C ALA A 296 -19.81 18.41 -15.69
N SER A 297 -19.00 17.52 -16.29
CA SER A 297 -18.46 16.35 -15.59
C SER A 297 -17.58 16.72 -14.40
N LYS A 298 -16.69 17.71 -14.55
CA LYS A 298 -15.81 18.18 -13.44
C LYS A 298 -16.61 18.92 -12.34
N ALA A 299 -17.67 19.64 -12.70
CA ALA A 299 -18.57 20.25 -11.72
C ALA A 299 -19.37 19.19 -10.94
N ALA A 300 -19.88 18.16 -11.62
CA ALA A 300 -20.55 17.04 -11.00
C ALA A 300 -19.61 16.28 -10.04
N LEU A 301 -18.39 15.98 -10.46
CA LEU A 301 -17.37 15.35 -9.64
C LEU A 301 -17.02 16.17 -8.41
N ASN A 302 -16.88 17.51 -8.55
CA ASN A 302 -16.63 18.41 -7.42
C ASN A 302 -17.79 18.40 -6.43
N GLN A 303 -19.04 18.35 -6.91
CA GLN A 303 -20.20 18.26 -6.02
C GLN A 303 -20.27 16.92 -5.30
N LEU A 304 -20.00 15.81 -6.00
CA LEU A 304 -19.87 14.48 -5.41
C LEU A 304 -18.86 14.48 -4.25
N MET A 305 -17.68 15.07 -4.47
CA MET A 305 -16.65 15.18 -3.44
C MET A 305 -17.09 15.94 -2.20
N ARG A 306 -17.88 17.01 -2.37
CA ARG A 306 -18.43 17.76 -1.23
C ARG A 306 -19.39 16.93 -0.40
N VAL A 307 -20.21 16.09 -1.03
CA VAL A 307 -21.09 15.15 -0.33
C VAL A 307 -20.26 14.11 0.41
N LEU A 308 -19.35 13.44 -0.27
CA LEU A 308 -18.51 12.40 0.32
C LEU A 308 -17.62 12.92 1.46
N SER A 309 -17.16 14.19 1.39
CA SER A 309 -16.37 14.77 2.48
C SER A 309 -17.17 14.90 3.79
N MET A 310 -18.49 15.05 3.71
CA MET A 310 -19.37 15.05 4.87
C MET A 310 -19.67 13.62 5.36
N GLU A 311 -19.96 12.70 4.43
CA GLU A 311 -20.29 11.30 4.76
C GLU A 311 -19.07 10.56 5.35
N TRP A 312 -17.89 10.73 4.75
CA TRP A 312 -16.69 9.99 5.15
C TRP A 312 -15.89 10.66 6.26
N GLY A 313 -16.25 11.89 6.61
CA GLY A 313 -15.65 12.64 7.72
C GLY A 313 -15.82 11.94 9.06
N GLU A 314 -16.94 11.24 9.30
CA GLU A 314 -17.18 10.46 10.51
C GLU A 314 -16.23 9.25 10.66
N HIS A 315 -15.67 8.78 9.53
CA HIS A 315 -14.67 7.72 9.48
C HIS A 315 -13.23 8.25 9.48
N GLY A 316 -13.04 9.57 9.66
CA GLY A 316 -11.74 10.22 9.64
C GLY A 316 -11.11 10.36 8.25
N ILE A 317 -11.81 9.98 7.17
CA ILE A 317 -11.30 10.07 5.80
C ILE A 317 -11.38 11.51 5.30
N ARG A 318 -10.28 12.02 4.79
CA ARG A 318 -10.18 13.40 4.29
C ARG A 318 -10.22 13.43 2.76
N LEU A 319 -11.13 14.23 2.21
CA LEU A 319 -11.31 14.39 0.77
C LEU A 319 -11.07 15.84 0.37
N ASN A 320 -10.24 16.05 -0.67
CA ASN A 320 -9.94 17.37 -1.20
C ASN A 320 -9.93 17.35 -2.72
N THR A 321 -10.23 18.51 -3.33
CA THR A 321 -10.16 18.73 -4.77
C THR A 321 -9.12 19.79 -5.08
N ILE A 322 -8.25 19.53 -6.05
CA ILE A 322 -7.34 20.51 -6.63
C ILE A 322 -7.93 20.93 -7.97
N HIS A 323 -7.99 22.23 -8.22
CA HIS A 323 -8.47 22.80 -9.49
C HIS A 323 -7.30 23.38 -10.29
N PRO A 324 -6.58 22.58 -11.09
CA PRO A 324 -5.51 23.10 -11.93
C PRO A 324 -6.04 24.12 -12.96
N ASN A 325 -5.22 25.11 -13.27
CA ASN A 325 -5.37 25.96 -14.43
C ASN A 325 -4.66 25.33 -15.64
N ALA A 326 -4.02 26.07 -16.52
CA ALA A 326 -3.20 25.54 -17.59
C ALA A 326 -1.95 24.84 -17.02
N VAL A 327 -1.75 23.59 -17.39
CA VAL A 327 -0.53 22.80 -17.08
C VAL A 327 0.08 22.42 -18.41
N PHE A 328 1.12 23.13 -18.82
CA PHE A 328 1.63 23.12 -20.20
C PHE A 328 2.34 21.81 -20.59
N ASP A 329 2.96 21.13 -19.64
CA ASP A 329 3.69 19.86 -19.89
C ASP A 329 2.78 18.62 -19.88
N THR A 330 1.50 18.79 -20.24
CA THR A 330 0.54 17.70 -20.33
C THR A 330 0.08 17.53 -21.78
N GLY A 331 -0.27 16.28 -22.19
CA GLY A 331 -0.73 15.98 -23.55
C GLY A 331 -2.05 16.67 -23.98
N ILE A 332 -2.61 17.55 -23.13
CA ILE A 332 -3.77 18.40 -23.43
C ILE A 332 -3.39 19.58 -24.35
N TRP A 333 -2.14 20.00 -24.31
CA TRP A 333 -1.64 21.12 -25.10
C TRP A 333 -0.82 20.57 -26.27
N THR A 334 -1.32 20.70 -27.49
CA THR A 334 -0.58 20.46 -28.73
C THR A 334 -0.08 21.80 -29.28
N ASP A 335 1.01 21.76 -30.03
CA ASP A 335 1.61 22.96 -30.68
C ASP A 335 0.74 23.56 -31.81
N GLU A 336 -0.55 23.18 -31.92
CA GLU A 336 -1.52 23.73 -32.87
C GLU A 336 -2.47 24.75 -32.23
#